data_ac7c1997a63b0041a6bdf86dadc8afb8
#
_entry.id   ac7c1997a63b0041a6bdf86dadc8afb8
#
_cell.length_a   1.000
_cell.length_b   1.000
_cell.length_c   1.000
_cell.angle_alpha   90.00
_cell.angle_beta   90.00
_cell.angle_gamma   90.00
#
_symmetry.space_group_name_H-M   'P 1'
#
loop_
_entity.id
_entity.type
_entity.pdbx_description
1 polymer ?
#
loop_
_entity_poly.entity_id
_entity_poly.type
_entity_poly.pdbx_seq_one_letter_code
_entity_poly.pdbx_strand_id
1 'polypeptide(L)'
;MDRRLFMKLSSLTGSGLLLSLNGIRLHAFQGDSLLHKIAKSSSNDRVLVLIELHGGNDGLNTIIPINHYGQYYNSRANIAIPQAGLRSYITLDSTLPDDQQIGLHPDMVAAKAMYDQGHMAVIQNVSYENMNGSHFRSRD
;
A
#
# COMPACT_ATOMS: atom_id res chain seq x y z
N MET A 1 -15.99 -0.99 21.42
CA MET A 1 -16.95 -1.78 20.62
C MET A 1 -16.46 -3.22 20.63
N ASP A 2 -17.31 -4.16 21.06
CA ASP A 2 -16.92 -5.57 21.23
C ASP A 2 -16.69 -6.23 19.84
N ARG A 3 -15.55 -6.92 19.66
CA ARG A 3 -15.17 -7.60 18.41
C ARG A 3 -16.26 -8.58 17.92
N ARG A 4 -16.95 -9.25 18.86
CA ARG A 4 -18.06 -10.17 18.54
C ARG A 4 -19.30 -9.45 18.01
N LEU A 5 -19.57 -8.25 18.49
CA LEU A 5 -20.68 -7.43 18.00
C LEU A 5 -20.38 -6.90 16.59
N PHE A 6 -19.16 -6.48 16.31
CA PHE A 6 -18.71 -6.08 14.97
C PHE A 6 -18.86 -7.22 13.95
N MET A 7 -18.39 -8.41 14.30
CA MET A 7 -18.49 -9.60 13.45
C MET A 7 -19.94 -10.05 13.21
N LYS A 8 -20.82 -9.92 14.21
CA LYS A 8 -22.26 -10.24 14.06
C LYS A 8 -22.99 -9.21 13.20
N LEU A 9 -22.66 -7.93 13.30
CA LEU A 9 -23.26 -6.87 12.48
C LEU A 9 -22.81 -6.96 11.02
N SER A 10 -21.56 -7.37 10.74
CA SER A 10 -21.08 -7.57 9.37
C SER A 10 -21.63 -8.83 8.69
N SER A 11 -22.10 -9.83 9.45
CA SER A 11 -22.68 -11.06 8.89
C SER A 11 -24.19 -10.96 8.61
N LEU A 12 -24.90 -9.97 9.15
CA LEU A 12 -26.35 -9.84 8.99
C LEU A 12 -26.81 -9.06 7.75
N THR A 13 -25.90 -8.48 7.00
CA THR A 13 -26.23 -7.66 5.84
C THR A 13 -25.78 -8.33 4.55
N GLY A 14 -26.59 -9.24 4.03
CA GLY A 14 -26.48 -9.85 2.69
C GLY A 14 -26.70 -8.86 1.53
N SER A 15 -26.64 -7.56 1.78
CA SER A 15 -26.66 -6.50 0.78
C SER A 15 -25.61 -5.48 1.20
N GLY A 16 -24.58 -5.32 0.41
CA GLY A 16 -23.37 -4.53 0.62
C GLY A 16 -23.50 -3.27 1.47
N LEU A 17 -23.39 -3.41 2.77
CA LEU A 17 -23.34 -2.29 3.68
C LEU A 17 -21.94 -1.67 3.60
N LEU A 18 -21.86 -0.50 3.00
CA LEU A 18 -20.67 0.35 3.02
C LEU A 18 -20.49 0.88 4.45
N LEU A 19 -19.63 0.24 5.22
CA LEU A 19 -19.18 0.79 6.49
C LEU A 19 -18.15 1.89 6.19
N SER A 20 -18.44 3.11 6.61
CA SER A 20 -17.49 4.22 6.56
C SER A 20 -17.08 4.59 7.99
N LEU A 21 -15.80 4.50 8.30
CA LEU A 21 -15.20 5.01 9.54
C LEU A 21 -14.31 6.21 9.15
N ASN A 22 -14.68 7.40 9.64
CA ASN A 22 -13.94 8.65 9.37
C ASN A 22 -13.72 8.94 7.88
N GLY A 23 -14.68 8.65 7.01
CA GLY A 23 -14.58 8.89 5.57
C GLY A 23 -13.86 7.78 4.78
N ILE A 24 -13.30 6.78 5.44
CA ILE A 24 -12.71 5.60 4.80
C ILE A 24 -13.81 4.58 4.53
N ARG A 25 -13.99 4.20 3.27
CA ARG A 25 -14.94 3.15 2.87
C ARG A 25 -14.34 1.78 3.14
N LEU A 26 -14.99 1.00 3.99
CA LEU A 26 -14.64 -0.39 4.24
C LEU A 26 -15.51 -1.27 3.34
N HIS A 27 -14.87 -1.98 2.41
CA HIS A 27 -15.53 -2.99 1.59
C HIS A 27 -15.42 -4.36 2.26
N ALA A 28 -16.56 -5.02 2.52
CA ALA A 28 -16.54 -6.43 2.86
C ALA A 28 -16.38 -7.22 1.55
N PHE A 29 -15.32 -8.02 1.45
CA PHE A 29 -15.13 -8.91 0.31
C PHE A 29 -16.19 -10.00 0.33
N GLN A 30 -17.16 -9.91 -0.59
CA GLN A 30 -18.12 -10.99 -0.85
C GLN A 30 -17.59 -11.84 -2.00
N GLY A 31 -17.54 -13.15 -1.78
CA GLY A 31 -17.31 -14.12 -2.83
C GLY A 31 -16.06 -14.99 -2.64
N ASP A 32 -15.84 -15.89 -3.59
CA ASP A 32 -14.75 -16.87 -3.65
C ASP A 32 -13.36 -16.27 -3.96
N SER A 33 -13.08 -15.04 -3.54
CA SER A 33 -11.77 -14.43 -3.74
C SER A 33 -10.69 -15.24 -3.02
N LEU A 34 -9.49 -15.27 -3.60
CA LEU A 34 -8.32 -15.91 -2.99
C LEU A 34 -8.08 -15.38 -1.57
N LEU A 35 -8.29 -14.07 -1.34
CA LEU A 35 -8.16 -13.42 -0.04
C LEU A 35 -9.17 -13.94 0.98
N HIS A 36 -10.41 -14.21 0.57
CA HIS A 36 -11.41 -14.81 1.43
C HIS A 36 -11.04 -16.25 1.82
N LYS A 37 -10.49 -17.03 0.89
CA LYS A 37 -9.99 -18.38 1.15
C LYS A 37 -8.81 -18.38 2.13
N ILE A 38 -7.86 -17.45 1.96
CA ILE A 38 -6.72 -17.26 2.86
C ILE A 38 -7.19 -16.85 4.26
N ALA A 39 -8.12 -15.90 4.35
CA ALA A 39 -8.69 -15.46 5.62
C ALA A 39 -9.42 -16.58 6.36
N LYS A 40 -10.16 -17.44 5.64
CA LYS A 40 -10.84 -18.61 6.21
C LYS A 40 -9.89 -19.73 6.65
N SER A 41 -8.75 -19.89 5.98
CA SER A 41 -7.77 -20.93 6.33
C SER A 41 -6.89 -20.55 7.52
N SER A 42 -6.94 -19.30 7.96
CA SER A 42 -6.18 -18.83 9.11
C SER A 42 -6.82 -19.30 10.43
N SER A 43 -6.09 -20.10 11.18
CA SER A 43 -6.49 -20.57 12.51
C SER A 43 -6.15 -19.58 13.64
N ASN A 44 -5.63 -18.40 13.29
CA ASN A 44 -5.24 -17.37 14.25
C ASN A 44 -6.19 -16.16 14.25
N ASP A 45 -6.18 -15.39 15.33
CA ASP A 45 -6.99 -14.19 15.51
C ASP A 45 -6.48 -12.95 14.76
N ARG A 46 -5.60 -13.10 13.78
CA ARG A 46 -5.05 -12.00 12.99
C ARG A 46 -6.10 -11.47 12.00
N VAL A 47 -6.11 -10.17 11.81
CA VAL A 47 -7.01 -9.49 10.87
C VAL A 47 -6.18 -8.97 9.70
N LEU A 48 -6.60 -9.29 8.47
CA LEU A 48 -6.06 -8.69 7.26
C LEU A 48 -6.87 -7.42 6.95
N VAL A 49 -6.18 -6.29 6.85
CA VAL A 49 -6.76 -5.02 6.40
C VAL A 49 -6.15 -4.67 5.06
N LEU A 50 -6.99 -4.53 4.03
CA LEU A 50 -6.58 -4.06 2.71
C LEU A 50 -6.98 -2.60 2.56
N ILE A 51 -6.02 -1.76 2.15
CA ILE A 51 -6.24 -0.34 1.89
C ILE A 51 -6.05 -0.12 0.40
N GLU A 52 -7.16 0.13 -0.31
CA GLU A 52 -7.14 0.50 -1.72
C GLU A 52 -6.95 2.03 -1.83
N LEU A 53 -5.96 2.45 -2.61
CA LEU A 53 -5.76 3.86 -2.98
C LEU A 53 -6.61 4.18 -4.22
N HIS A 54 -7.88 4.51 -3.98
CA HIS A 54 -8.85 4.80 -5.04
C HIS A 54 -8.40 6.00 -5.88
N GLY A 55 -8.38 5.84 -7.20
CA GLY A 55 -7.90 6.87 -8.14
C GLY A 55 -6.41 6.78 -8.46
N GLY A 56 -5.72 5.83 -7.89
CA GLY A 56 -4.31 5.56 -8.15
C GLY A 56 -3.35 6.20 -7.14
N ASN A 57 -2.10 5.82 -7.26
CA ASN A 57 -1.00 6.30 -6.45
C ASN A 57 0.17 6.65 -7.36
N ASP A 58 0.88 7.74 -7.09
CA ASP A 58 2.17 8.02 -7.71
C ASP A 58 3.24 7.11 -7.07
N GLY A 59 3.38 5.92 -7.60
CA GLY A 59 4.28 4.89 -7.07
C GLY A 59 5.73 5.34 -7.01
N LEU A 60 6.20 6.10 -8.01
CA LEU A 60 7.58 6.58 -8.08
C LEU A 60 7.89 7.71 -7.08
N ASN A 61 6.87 8.44 -6.61
CA ASN A 61 7.03 9.43 -5.53
C ASN A 61 6.67 8.85 -4.16
N THR A 62 6.02 7.71 -4.11
CA THR A 62 5.81 6.95 -2.87
C THR A 62 7.06 6.16 -2.51
N ILE A 63 7.60 5.41 -3.47
CA ILE A 63 8.84 4.64 -3.36
C ILE A 63 9.81 5.12 -4.42
N ILE A 64 10.81 5.90 -4.01
CA ILE A 64 11.77 6.55 -4.91
C ILE A 64 12.87 5.54 -5.29
N PRO A 65 13.14 5.33 -6.59
CA PRO A 65 14.21 4.43 -7.04
C PRO A 65 15.57 5.13 -6.91
N ILE A 66 16.19 5.08 -5.72
CA ILE A 66 17.49 5.71 -5.47
C ILE A 66 18.56 5.17 -6.41
N ASN A 67 18.57 3.86 -6.64
CA ASN A 67 19.48 3.16 -7.55
C ASN A 67 19.38 3.65 -9.01
N HIS A 68 18.28 4.25 -9.41
CA HIS A 68 18.02 4.82 -10.73
C HIS A 68 17.61 6.29 -10.68
N TYR A 69 18.10 7.01 -9.65
CA TYR A 69 17.66 8.39 -9.38
C TYR A 69 17.83 9.34 -10.55
N GLY A 70 18.93 9.22 -11.31
CA GLY A 70 19.14 10.06 -12.49
C GLY A 70 18.05 9.90 -13.54
N GLN A 71 17.59 8.66 -13.81
CA GLN A 71 16.51 8.38 -14.75
C GLN A 71 15.18 8.89 -14.20
N TYR A 72 14.90 8.64 -12.94
CA TYR A 72 13.72 9.14 -12.25
C TYR A 72 13.63 10.66 -12.30
N TYR A 73 14.71 11.37 -11.96
CA TYR A 73 14.77 12.83 -11.98
C TYR A 73 14.58 13.39 -13.39
N ASN A 74 15.30 12.87 -14.38
CA ASN A 74 15.23 13.34 -15.77
C ASN A 74 13.82 13.17 -16.38
N SER A 75 13.14 12.09 -16.02
CA SER A 75 11.77 11.83 -16.51
C SER A 75 10.71 12.64 -15.80
N ARG A 76 11.01 13.22 -14.62
CA ARG A 76 10.03 13.82 -13.71
C ARG A 76 10.55 15.09 -13.03
N ALA A 77 11.40 15.86 -13.68
CA ALA A 77 12.14 16.98 -13.07
C ALA A 77 11.27 17.97 -12.27
N ASN A 78 10.01 18.20 -12.71
CA ASN A 78 9.10 19.14 -12.05
C ASN A 78 8.42 18.59 -10.78
N ILE A 79 8.43 17.27 -10.58
CA ILE A 79 7.70 16.61 -9.50
C ILE A 79 8.56 15.57 -8.76
N ALA A 80 9.81 15.41 -9.16
CA ALA A 80 10.72 14.48 -8.51
C ALA A 80 11.02 14.91 -7.08
N ILE A 81 11.02 13.95 -6.15
CA ILE A 81 11.44 14.18 -4.77
C ILE A 81 12.95 14.37 -4.74
N PRO A 82 13.48 15.47 -4.15
CA PRO A 82 14.90 15.78 -4.18
C PRO A 82 15.75 14.83 -3.33
N GLN A 83 17.06 14.75 -3.66
CA GLN A 83 18.03 13.98 -2.88
C GLN A 83 18.48 14.66 -1.60
N ALA A 84 18.39 15.97 -1.54
CA ALA A 84 18.85 16.76 -0.41
C ALA A 84 17.91 17.92 -0.10
N GLY A 85 17.94 18.42 1.11
CA GLY A 85 17.12 19.53 1.59
C GLY A 85 15.95 19.08 2.46
N LEU A 86 15.06 20.03 2.79
CA LEU A 86 13.96 19.82 3.74
C LEU A 86 12.93 18.78 3.30
N ARG A 87 12.80 18.54 2.00
CA ARG A 87 11.81 17.64 1.42
C ARG A 87 12.47 16.49 0.65
N SER A 88 13.70 16.13 1.03
CA SER A 88 14.39 14.99 0.45
C SER A 88 13.74 13.66 0.85
N TYR A 89 13.90 12.66 0.00
CA TYR A 89 13.42 11.31 0.32
C TYR A 89 14.10 10.76 1.59
N ILE A 90 13.46 9.81 2.23
CA ILE A 90 13.99 9.05 3.37
C ILE A 90 14.56 7.73 2.82
N THR A 91 15.88 7.51 2.91
CA THR A 91 16.45 6.21 2.54
C THR A 91 15.87 5.11 3.41
N LEU A 92 15.32 4.07 2.78
CA LEU A 92 14.65 3.01 3.51
C LEU A 92 15.64 2.14 4.29
N ASP A 93 16.70 1.70 3.63
CA ASP A 93 17.77 0.92 4.26
C ASP A 93 19.11 1.26 3.61
N SER A 94 19.97 1.97 4.34
CA SER A 94 21.30 2.36 3.88
C SER A 94 22.35 1.25 4.02
N THR A 95 21.98 0.11 4.59
CA THR A 95 22.89 -1.06 4.71
C THR A 95 22.87 -1.93 3.47
N LEU A 96 21.85 -1.76 2.61
CA LEU A 96 21.74 -2.48 1.35
C LEU A 96 22.76 -1.94 0.32
N PRO A 97 23.19 -2.79 -0.62
CA PRO A 97 23.96 -2.35 -1.79
C PRO A 97 23.25 -1.26 -2.58
N ASP A 98 23.99 -0.36 -3.21
CA ASP A 98 23.45 0.81 -3.92
C ASP A 98 22.38 0.46 -4.97
N ASP A 99 22.53 -0.68 -5.64
CA ASP A 99 21.58 -1.18 -6.64
C ASP A 99 20.25 -1.68 -6.07
N GLN A 100 20.17 -1.84 -4.74
CA GLN A 100 18.96 -2.28 -4.02
C GLN A 100 18.35 -1.18 -3.17
N GLN A 101 19.01 -0.03 -3.06
CA GLN A 101 18.50 1.07 -2.24
C GLN A 101 17.29 1.73 -2.86
N ILE A 102 16.31 1.97 -2.01
CA ILE A 102 15.09 2.71 -2.31
C ILE A 102 14.83 3.78 -1.26
N GLY A 103 14.09 4.80 -1.64
CA GLY A 103 13.65 5.88 -0.75
C GLY A 103 12.15 5.88 -0.54
N LEU A 104 11.73 6.40 0.59
CA LEU A 104 10.33 6.72 0.88
C LEU A 104 10.07 8.20 0.64
N HIS A 105 8.82 8.54 0.33
CA HIS A 105 8.36 9.93 0.34
C HIS A 105 8.71 10.60 1.68
N PRO A 106 9.10 11.89 1.72
CA PRO A 106 9.50 12.56 2.97
C PRO A 106 8.44 12.58 4.07
N ASP A 107 7.17 12.45 3.73
CA ASP A 107 6.07 12.39 4.72
C ASP A 107 5.82 10.97 5.28
N MET A 108 6.57 9.96 4.82
CA MET A 108 6.41 8.56 5.24
C MET A 108 7.31 8.18 6.43
N VAL A 109 7.54 9.10 7.36
CA VAL A 109 8.38 8.86 8.55
C VAL A 109 7.84 7.69 9.39
N ALA A 110 6.53 7.60 9.56
CA ALA A 110 5.91 6.50 10.30
C ALA A 110 6.12 5.14 9.60
N ALA A 111 6.07 5.09 8.27
CA ALA A 111 6.35 3.88 7.51
C ALA A 111 7.82 3.46 7.66
N LYS A 112 8.76 4.41 7.64
CA LYS A 112 10.18 4.14 7.93
C LYS A 112 10.36 3.51 9.32
N ALA A 113 9.71 4.07 10.34
CA ALA A 113 9.78 3.52 11.69
C ALA A 113 9.21 2.09 11.78
N MET A 114 8.15 1.77 11.05
CA MET A 114 7.61 0.41 10.97
C MET A 114 8.58 -0.54 10.26
N TYR A 115 9.25 -0.08 9.21
CA TYR A 115 10.26 -0.86 8.51
C TYR A 115 11.44 -1.19 9.43
N ASP A 116 11.98 -0.21 10.15
CA ASP A 116 13.10 -0.39 11.07
C ASP A 116 12.78 -1.36 12.22
N GLN A 117 11.52 -1.48 12.58
CA GLN A 117 11.03 -2.44 13.56
C GLN A 117 10.73 -3.84 12.98
N GLY A 118 10.93 -4.04 11.68
CA GLY A 118 10.62 -5.31 11.01
C GLY A 118 9.11 -5.58 10.83
N HIS A 119 8.27 -4.55 10.96
CA HIS A 119 6.80 -4.66 10.85
C HIS A 119 6.28 -4.28 9.47
N MET A 120 7.16 -3.92 8.54
CA MET A 120 6.80 -3.52 7.19
C MET A 120 7.72 -4.17 6.16
N ALA A 121 7.18 -4.57 5.02
CA ALA A 121 7.92 -4.95 3.84
C ALA A 121 7.45 -4.10 2.65
N VAL A 122 8.37 -3.79 1.73
CA VAL A 122 8.08 -3.09 0.48
C VAL A 122 8.20 -4.07 -0.67
N ILE A 123 7.14 -4.22 -1.46
CA ILE A 123 7.11 -5.07 -2.65
C ILE A 123 6.95 -4.16 -3.86
N GLN A 124 7.93 -4.21 -4.75
CA GLN A 124 7.95 -3.43 -6.00
C GLN A 124 7.61 -4.31 -7.20
N ASN A 125 7.42 -3.67 -8.36
CA ASN A 125 7.14 -4.35 -9.63
C ASN A 125 5.91 -5.26 -9.59
N VAL A 126 4.92 -4.91 -8.77
CA VAL A 126 3.64 -5.61 -8.75
C VAL A 126 2.80 -5.14 -9.93
N SER A 127 2.32 -6.09 -10.72
CA SER A 127 1.52 -5.82 -11.91
C SER A 127 0.51 -6.95 -12.13
N TYR A 128 -0.36 -6.80 -13.11
CA TYR A 128 -1.32 -7.80 -13.54
C TYR A 128 -1.21 -8.04 -15.05
N GLU A 129 -1.68 -9.18 -15.50
CA GLU A 129 -1.63 -9.57 -16.91
C GLU A 129 -2.46 -8.60 -17.77
N ASN A 130 -1.91 -8.22 -18.95
CA ASN A 130 -2.54 -7.27 -19.88
C ASN A 130 -2.84 -5.89 -19.28
N MET A 131 -1.94 -5.39 -18.45
CA MET A 131 -2.02 -4.04 -17.88
C MET A 131 -2.16 -2.98 -18.99
N ASN A 132 -3.14 -2.10 -18.85
CA ASN A 132 -3.40 -1.02 -19.81
C ASN A 132 -3.32 0.39 -19.21
N GLY A 133 -2.82 0.52 -17.96
CA GLY A 133 -2.70 1.81 -17.27
C GLY A 133 -4.04 2.41 -16.79
N SER A 134 -5.17 1.73 -16.97
CA SER A 134 -6.46 2.20 -16.47
C SER A 134 -6.63 1.88 -14.99
N HIS A 135 -6.84 2.89 -14.17
CA HIS A 135 -7.14 2.72 -12.74
C HIS A 135 -8.45 1.95 -12.49
N PHE A 136 -9.41 2.09 -13.40
CA PHE A 136 -10.69 1.35 -13.29
C PHE A 136 -10.49 -0.15 -13.52
N ARG A 137 -9.71 -0.51 -14.55
CA ARG A 137 -9.46 -1.92 -14.87
C ARG A 137 -8.52 -2.60 -13.87
N SER A 138 -7.64 -1.86 -13.24
CA SER A 138 -6.73 -2.41 -12.21
C SER A 138 -7.47 -2.85 -10.93
N ARG A 139 -8.74 -2.49 -10.82
CA ARG A 139 -9.57 -2.78 -9.66
C ARG A 139 -10.47 -4.01 -9.85
N ASP A 140 -10.75 -4.39 -11.08
CA ASP A 140 -11.61 -5.53 -11.44
C ASP A 140 -10.78 -6.85 -11.47
#